data_d60663153c40ce3fafe5023892d68983
#
_entry.id   d60663153c40ce3fafe5023892d68983
#
_cell.length_a   1.000
_cell.length_b   1.000
_cell.length_c   1.000
_cell.angle_alpha   90.00
_cell.angle_beta   90.00
_cell.angle_gamma   90.00
#
_symmetry.space_group_name_H-M   'P 1'
#
loop_
_entity.id
_entity.type
_entity.pdbx_description
1 polymer ?
#
loop_
_entity_poly.entity_id
_entity_poly.type
_entity_poly.pdbx_seq_one_letter_code
_entity_poly.pdbx_strand_id
1 'polypeptide(L)'
;MQELHNKLNEMLTLRFPTSEARDEAITTMGEIIINESLIEIIESIKDLDKRKAFVDAINIDDAETAERITDECGLDIYEIMTRKSEEVLADALK
;
A
#
# COMPACT_ATOMS: atom_id res chain seq x y z
N MET A 1 -10.14 -2.04 -4.67
CA MET A 1 -9.07 -3.01 -4.38
C MET A 1 -9.55 -4.46 -4.28
N GLN A 2 -10.81 -4.71 -4.62
CA GLN A 2 -11.37 -6.07 -4.55
C GLN A 2 -10.77 -7.01 -5.60
N GLU A 3 -10.46 -6.51 -6.79
CA GLU A 3 -9.78 -7.29 -7.83
C GLU A 3 -8.40 -7.75 -7.38
N LEU A 4 -7.65 -6.87 -6.73
CA LEU A 4 -6.33 -7.21 -6.19
C LEU A 4 -6.46 -8.25 -5.08
N HIS A 5 -7.44 -8.09 -4.19
CA HIS A 5 -7.73 -9.04 -3.13
C HIS A 5 -8.06 -10.42 -3.70
N ASN A 6 -8.93 -10.48 -4.73
CA ASN A 6 -9.30 -11.72 -5.39
C ASN A 6 -8.11 -12.40 -6.07
N LYS A 7 -7.28 -11.61 -6.75
CA LYS A 7 -6.07 -12.10 -7.41
C LYS A 7 -5.07 -12.67 -6.40
N LEU A 8 -4.86 -11.95 -5.29
CA LEU A 8 -4.04 -12.43 -4.18
C LEU A 8 -4.57 -13.75 -3.62
N ASN A 9 -5.87 -13.82 -3.43
CA ASN A 9 -6.51 -15.00 -2.88
C ASN A 9 -6.35 -16.22 -3.80
N GLU A 10 -6.52 -16.06 -5.11
CA GLU A 10 -6.30 -17.13 -6.09
C GLU A 10 -4.85 -17.62 -6.07
N MET A 11 -3.90 -16.72 -6.10
CA MET A 11 -2.48 -17.05 -6.13
C MET A 11 -2.02 -17.72 -4.86
N LEU A 12 -2.52 -17.25 -3.71
CA LEU A 12 -2.16 -17.79 -2.40
C LEU A 12 -2.85 -19.11 -2.10
N THR A 13 -3.98 -19.42 -2.74
CA THR A 13 -4.66 -20.70 -2.60
C THR A 13 -3.77 -21.87 -3.02
N LEU A 14 -2.94 -21.67 -4.03
CA LEU A 14 -2.01 -22.70 -4.52
C LEU A 14 -0.81 -22.92 -3.59
N ARG A 15 -0.38 -21.89 -2.89
CA ARG A 15 0.82 -21.91 -2.03
C ARG A 15 0.51 -22.21 -0.58
N PHE A 16 -0.65 -21.78 -0.12
CA PHE A 16 -1.10 -21.89 1.28
C PHE A 16 -2.43 -22.62 1.28
N PRO A 17 -2.42 -23.95 1.42
CA PRO A 17 -3.64 -24.76 1.29
C PRO A 17 -4.65 -24.56 2.43
N THR A 18 -4.25 -24.00 3.56
CA THR A 18 -5.18 -23.69 4.65
C THR A 18 -5.65 -22.25 4.57
N SER A 19 -6.93 -22.01 4.90
CA SER A 19 -7.46 -20.63 4.88
C SER A 19 -6.80 -19.75 5.93
N GLU A 20 -6.40 -20.32 7.07
CA GLU A 20 -5.68 -19.59 8.13
C GLU A 20 -4.32 -19.09 7.64
N ALA A 21 -3.54 -19.93 6.98
CA ALA A 21 -2.24 -19.56 6.42
C ALA A 21 -2.39 -18.50 5.32
N ARG A 22 -3.45 -18.60 4.50
CA ARG A 22 -3.74 -17.59 3.47
C ARG A 22 -4.08 -16.23 4.08
N ASP A 23 -4.90 -16.23 5.12
CA ASP A 23 -5.31 -14.98 5.79
C ASP A 23 -4.11 -14.27 6.41
N GLU A 24 -3.21 -15.01 7.06
CA GLU A 24 -1.96 -14.45 7.58
C GLU A 24 -1.08 -13.88 6.49
N ALA A 25 -0.93 -14.61 5.37
CA ALA A 25 -0.14 -14.16 4.23
C ALA A 25 -0.72 -12.88 3.62
N ILE A 26 -2.03 -12.82 3.44
CA ILE A 26 -2.71 -11.63 2.90
C ILE A 26 -2.52 -10.42 3.83
N THR A 27 -2.65 -10.62 5.13
CA THR A 27 -2.44 -9.56 6.13
C THR A 27 -1.02 -9.03 6.08
N THR A 28 -0.04 -9.92 6.09
CA THR A 28 1.38 -9.54 6.03
C THR A 28 1.72 -8.80 4.74
N MET A 29 1.24 -9.30 3.61
CA MET A 29 1.46 -8.65 2.31
C MET A 29 0.78 -7.28 2.25
N GLY A 30 -0.42 -7.15 2.82
CA GLY A 30 -1.12 -5.89 2.91
C GLY A 30 -0.33 -4.84 3.69
N GLU A 31 0.27 -5.22 4.82
CA GLU A 31 1.12 -4.34 5.61
C GLU A 31 2.37 -3.90 4.84
N ILE A 32 3.00 -4.82 4.12
CA ILE A 32 4.17 -4.51 3.29
C ILE A 32 3.78 -3.52 2.18
N ILE A 33 2.67 -3.76 1.50
CA ILE A 33 2.19 -2.89 0.43
C ILE A 33 1.93 -1.46 0.95
N ILE A 34 1.27 -1.34 2.09
CA ILE A 34 0.98 -0.05 2.71
C ILE A 34 2.28 0.67 3.07
N ASN A 35 3.20 0.00 3.74
CA ASN A 35 4.48 0.59 4.15
C ASN A 35 5.31 1.03 2.96
N GLU A 36 5.45 0.19 1.93
CA GLU A 36 6.18 0.53 0.71
C GLU A 36 5.53 1.71 -0.03
N SER A 37 4.20 1.74 -0.08
CA SER A 37 3.45 2.82 -0.70
C SER A 37 3.65 4.15 0.04
N LEU A 38 3.60 4.13 1.37
CA LEU A 38 3.83 5.31 2.20
C LEU A 38 5.24 5.87 2.02
N ILE A 39 6.24 5.00 1.96
CA ILE A 39 7.64 5.41 1.74
C ILE A 39 7.75 6.12 0.39
N GLU A 40 7.20 5.56 -0.67
CA GLU A 40 7.25 6.18 -2.00
C GLU A 40 6.52 7.53 -2.03
N ILE A 41 5.35 7.62 -1.40
CA ILE A 41 4.60 8.87 -1.31
C ILE A 41 5.42 9.94 -0.60
N ILE A 42 6.00 9.60 0.54
CA ILE A 42 6.82 10.53 1.33
C ILE A 42 8.02 11.02 0.50
N GLU A 43 8.71 10.11 -0.17
CA GLU A 43 9.86 10.46 -1.02
C GLU A 43 9.46 11.32 -2.22
N SER A 44 8.23 11.16 -2.71
CA SER A 44 7.70 11.91 -3.86
C SER A 44 7.25 13.32 -3.50
N ILE A 45 6.99 13.61 -2.23
CA ILE A 45 6.64 14.96 -1.78
C ILE A 45 7.92 15.79 -1.65
N LYS A 46 8.11 16.73 -2.57
CA LYS A 46 9.33 17.53 -2.64
C LYS A 46 9.37 18.67 -1.61
N ASP A 47 8.22 19.22 -1.24
CA ASP A 47 8.09 20.27 -0.24
C ASP A 47 8.20 19.65 1.16
N LEU A 48 9.21 20.07 1.92
CA LEU A 48 9.49 19.52 3.25
C LEU A 48 8.36 19.78 4.25
N ASP A 49 7.69 20.93 4.17
CA ASP A 49 6.56 21.25 5.04
C ASP A 49 5.36 20.36 4.75
N LYS A 50 5.08 20.12 3.47
CA LYS A 50 4.01 19.21 3.06
C LYS A 50 4.32 17.77 3.42
N ARG A 51 5.59 17.37 3.28
CA ARG A 51 6.03 16.01 3.67
C ARG A 51 5.79 15.79 5.16
N LYS A 52 6.19 16.75 5.99
CA LYS A 52 5.96 16.69 7.44
C LYS A 52 4.47 16.63 7.77
N ALA A 53 3.67 17.48 7.12
CA ALA A 53 2.23 17.52 7.32
C ALA A 53 1.58 16.19 6.93
N PHE A 54 2.06 15.56 5.86
CA PHE A 54 1.59 14.23 5.44
C PHE A 54 1.90 13.16 6.48
N VAL A 55 3.14 13.12 6.97
CA VAL A 55 3.57 12.15 8.00
C VAL A 55 2.76 12.36 9.29
N ASP A 56 2.56 13.60 9.71
CA ASP A 56 1.77 13.92 10.89
C ASP A 56 0.31 13.46 10.72
N ALA A 57 -0.28 13.66 9.55
CA ALA A 57 -1.64 13.22 9.25
C ALA A 57 -1.76 11.69 9.31
N ILE A 58 -0.79 10.96 8.78
CA ILE A 58 -0.78 9.50 8.85
C ILE A 58 -0.69 9.02 10.30
N ASN A 59 0.15 9.67 11.12
CA ASN A 59 0.34 9.29 12.52
C ASN A 59 -0.91 9.46 13.37
N ILE A 60 -1.80 10.38 13.00
CA ILE A 60 -3.06 10.61 13.71
C ILE A 60 -4.28 10.02 12.99
N ASP A 61 -4.06 9.19 11.98
CA ASP A 61 -5.11 8.56 11.16
C ASP A 61 -6.04 9.58 10.46
N ASP A 62 -5.50 10.75 10.10
CA ASP A 62 -6.24 11.79 9.37
C ASP A 62 -6.11 11.55 7.86
N ALA A 63 -6.88 10.62 7.34
CA ALA A 63 -6.87 10.23 5.93
C ALA A 63 -7.26 11.37 5.00
N GLU A 64 -8.20 12.23 5.40
CA GLU A 64 -8.64 13.38 4.60
C GLU A 64 -7.49 14.36 4.33
N THR A 65 -6.75 14.73 5.38
CA THR A 65 -5.62 15.64 5.26
C THR A 65 -4.51 15.02 4.42
N ALA A 66 -4.21 13.74 4.64
CA ALA A 66 -3.20 13.02 3.87
C ALA A 66 -3.54 13.00 2.38
N GLU A 67 -4.78 12.69 2.04
CA GLU A 67 -5.26 12.66 0.66
C GLU A 67 -5.20 14.05 0.01
N ARG A 68 -5.60 15.09 0.73
CA ARG A 68 -5.52 16.46 0.24
C ARG A 68 -4.08 16.86 -0.09
N ILE A 69 -3.13 16.51 0.76
CA ILE A 69 -1.72 16.84 0.54
C ILE A 69 -1.19 16.13 -0.70
N THR A 70 -1.51 14.86 -0.88
CA THR A 70 -1.08 14.13 -2.08
C THR A 70 -1.73 14.66 -3.34
N ASP A 71 -2.99 15.07 -3.29
CA ASP A 71 -3.69 15.70 -4.42
C ASP A 71 -3.00 17.02 -4.80
N GLU A 72 -2.64 17.84 -3.82
CA GLU A 72 -1.92 19.10 -4.04
C GLU A 72 -0.54 18.88 -4.67
N CYS A 73 0.09 17.75 -4.37
CA CYS A 73 1.39 17.39 -4.93
C CYS A 73 1.29 16.68 -6.29
N GLY A 74 0.09 16.46 -6.80
CA GLY A 74 -0.12 15.76 -8.06
C GLY A 74 0.17 14.27 -8.00
N LEU A 75 0.12 13.67 -6.82
CA LEU A 75 0.37 12.25 -6.62
C LEU A 75 -0.93 11.46 -6.65
N ASP A 76 -0.92 10.33 -7.33
CA ASP A 76 -2.03 9.39 -7.35
C ASP A 76 -1.72 8.23 -6.41
N ILE A 77 -2.30 8.27 -5.21
CA ILE A 77 -2.10 7.24 -4.18
C ILE A 77 -2.52 5.87 -4.71
N TYR A 78 -3.63 5.81 -5.44
CA TYR A 78 -4.17 4.58 -5.97
C TYR A 78 -3.21 3.91 -6.95
N GLU A 79 -2.62 4.69 -7.84
CA GLU A 79 -1.62 4.20 -8.79
C GLU A 79 -0.38 3.66 -8.06
N ILE A 80 0.11 4.41 -7.08
CA ILE A 80 1.28 4.00 -6.28
C ILE A 80 1.00 2.69 -5.56
N MET A 81 -0.16 2.57 -4.91
CA MET A 81 -0.54 1.35 -4.20
C MET A 81 -0.68 0.16 -5.14
N THR A 82 -1.27 0.36 -6.32
CA THR A 82 -1.45 -0.69 -7.32
C THR A 82 -0.09 -1.20 -7.81
N ARG A 83 0.81 -0.29 -8.14
CA ARG A 83 2.16 -0.64 -8.61
C ARG A 83 2.96 -1.37 -7.53
N LYS A 84 2.92 -0.88 -6.29
CA LYS A 84 3.60 -1.55 -5.16
C LYS A 84 3.01 -2.93 -4.89
N SER A 85 1.70 -3.08 -5.03
CA SER A 85 1.05 -4.38 -4.90
C SER A 85 1.57 -5.39 -5.91
N GLU A 86 1.73 -4.97 -7.16
CA GLU A 86 2.27 -5.83 -8.22
C GLU A 86 3.72 -6.23 -7.94
N GLU A 87 4.55 -5.30 -7.46
CA GLU A 87 5.95 -5.57 -7.10
C GLU A 87 6.05 -6.57 -5.95
N VAL A 88 5.26 -6.39 -4.90
CA VAL A 88 5.25 -7.28 -3.73
C VAL A 88 4.79 -8.67 -4.12
N LEU A 89 3.75 -8.77 -4.96
CA LEU A 89 3.27 -10.06 -5.47
C LEU A 89 4.32 -10.77 -6.30
N ALA A 90 5.00 -10.06 -7.19
CA ALA A 90 6.04 -10.64 -8.03
C ALA A 90 7.18 -11.21 -7.18
N ASP A 91 7.59 -10.50 -6.13
CA ASP A 91 8.63 -10.96 -5.21
C ASP A 91 8.18 -12.18 -4.40
N ALA A 92 6.92 -12.22 -3.97
CA ALA A 92 6.38 -13.33 -3.19
C ALA A 92 6.24 -14.61 -4.01
N LEU A 93 6.16 -14.50 -5.34
CA LEU A 93 5.99 -15.63 -6.25
C LEU A 93 7.31 -16.17 -6.82
N LYS A 94 8.41 -15.59 -6.47
CA LYS A 94 9.75 -16.07 -6.91
C LYS A 94 10.18 -17.37 -6.18
#